data_5853d036ffb8135efd77ccf18f3b5be3
#
_entry.id   5853d036ffb8135efd77ccf18f3b5be3
#
_cell.length_a   1.000
_cell.length_b   1.000
_cell.length_c   1.000
_cell.angle_alpha   90.00
_cell.angle_beta   90.00
_cell.angle_gamma   90.00
#
_symmetry.space_group_name_H-M   'P 1'
#
loop_
_entity.id
_entity.type
_entity.pdbx_description
1 polymer ?
#
loop_
_entity_poly.entity_id
_entity_poly.type
_entity_poly.pdbx_seq_one_letter_code
_entity_poly.pdbx_strand_id
1 'polypeptide(L)'
;DHHECKDTLPRAAAVVDPHRPDCTYPFPYLAGCGVALKLVLALGGESREEALFSRYCTLAAIGTIADVMPMSGENRIIVSRGLECITQSDFIGLHALLQEAGLMDKAITSVQVGFVLAPRINAAGRMGAADKAADLLLCQDPAEAARLARELCALNRERQAVEQTIYAQAVEQIDHLPLQERSALVLASDTWHQGVVGIVASRLSEKYACPSFMILLSATVGKGSCRS
;
A
#
# COMPACT_ATOMS: atom_id res chain seq x y z
N ASP A 1 4.79 6.01 13.03
CA ASP A 1 3.41 5.64 12.69
C ASP A 1 2.66 6.87 12.19
N HIS A 2 1.52 6.67 11.54
CA HIS A 2 0.67 7.74 11.01
C HIS A 2 -0.82 7.44 11.19
N HIS A 3 -1.13 6.38 11.95
CA HIS A 3 -2.50 6.04 12.32
C HIS A 3 -2.93 6.82 13.56
N GLU A 4 -4.24 6.92 13.78
CA GLU A 4 -4.78 7.48 15.00
C GLU A 4 -4.21 6.80 16.25
N CYS A 5 -3.69 7.59 17.18
CA CYS A 5 -3.11 7.09 18.41
C CYS A 5 -4.18 6.50 19.34
N LYS A 6 -3.84 5.40 20.00
CA LYS A 6 -4.63 4.87 21.11
C LYS A 6 -4.34 5.67 22.39
N ASP A 7 -5.24 5.60 23.36
CA ASP A 7 -5.09 6.26 24.67
C ASP A 7 -3.78 5.86 25.39
N THR A 8 -3.30 4.65 25.14
CA THR A 8 -2.04 4.15 25.70
C THR A 8 -1.03 3.92 24.58
N LEU A 9 0.05 4.69 24.61
CA LEU A 9 1.17 4.51 23.69
C LEU A 9 1.99 3.26 24.05
N PRO A 10 2.65 2.63 23.04
CA PRO A 10 3.53 1.50 23.29
C PRO A 10 4.74 1.91 24.13
N ARG A 11 5.26 0.98 24.95
CA ARG A 11 6.49 1.17 25.72
C ARG A 11 7.70 1.09 24.79
N ALA A 12 8.06 2.20 24.19
CA ALA A 12 9.19 2.33 23.26
C ALA A 12 10.12 3.47 23.73
N ALA A 13 11.36 3.47 23.25
CA ALA A 13 12.31 4.55 23.55
C ALA A 13 11.80 5.90 23.02
N ALA A 14 11.12 5.90 21.87
CA ALA A 14 10.41 7.05 21.32
C ALA A 14 9.23 6.57 20.47
N VAL A 15 8.17 7.37 20.41
CA VAL A 15 7.05 7.19 19.50
C VAL A 15 6.94 8.43 18.62
N VAL A 16 7.23 8.26 17.32
CA VAL A 16 7.12 9.34 16.33
C VAL A 16 5.85 9.12 15.53
N ASP A 17 4.88 9.99 15.78
CA ASP A 17 3.56 9.92 15.16
C ASP A 17 2.93 11.32 15.20
N PRO A 18 2.55 11.91 14.05
CA PRO A 18 1.96 13.23 13.99
C PRO A 18 0.55 13.32 14.61
N HIS A 19 -0.14 12.20 14.82
CA HIS A 19 -1.47 12.13 15.43
C HIS A 19 -1.45 12.03 16.96
N ARG A 20 -0.29 12.08 17.60
CA ARG A 20 -0.22 12.13 19.06
C ARG A 20 -0.86 13.42 19.60
N PRO A 21 -1.63 13.34 20.71
CA PRO A 21 -2.30 14.50 21.28
C PRO A 21 -1.35 15.64 21.70
N ASP A 22 -0.09 15.30 22.01
CA ASP A 22 0.96 16.23 22.39
C ASP A 22 1.86 16.66 21.22
N CYS A 23 1.55 16.24 20.00
CA CYS A 23 2.31 16.59 18.81
C CYS A 23 1.93 18.00 18.33
N THR A 24 2.93 18.86 18.12
CA THR A 24 2.76 20.21 17.58
C THR A 24 3.15 20.33 16.11
N TYR A 25 3.42 19.21 15.45
CA TYR A 25 3.79 19.22 14.04
C TYR A 25 2.62 19.70 13.17
N PRO A 26 2.83 20.70 12.29
CA PRO A 26 1.72 21.41 11.64
C PRO A 26 1.05 20.62 10.51
N PHE A 27 1.62 19.49 10.09
CA PHE A 27 1.11 18.68 8.98
C PHE A 27 0.95 17.19 9.38
N PRO A 28 -0.21 16.79 9.91
CA PRO A 28 -0.43 15.43 10.43
C PRO A 28 -0.65 14.37 9.32
N TYR A 29 -0.83 14.77 8.08
CA TYR A 29 -1.25 13.88 6.98
C TYR A 29 -0.11 13.16 6.27
N LEU A 30 1.04 12.99 6.90
CA LEU A 30 2.14 12.20 6.34
C LEU A 30 1.80 10.71 6.38
N ALA A 31 2.10 9.96 5.30
CA ALA A 31 2.15 8.51 5.35
C ALA A 31 3.29 8.04 6.27
N GLY A 32 3.26 6.78 6.72
CA GLY A 32 4.32 6.22 7.56
C GLY A 32 5.72 6.36 6.97
N CYS A 33 5.87 6.21 5.64
CA CYS A 33 7.12 6.48 4.93
C CYS A 33 7.51 7.97 4.92
N GLY A 34 6.54 8.89 4.91
CA GLY A 34 6.79 10.33 5.06
C GLY A 34 7.30 10.66 6.46
N VAL A 35 6.71 10.08 7.50
CA VAL A 35 7.20 10.20 8.88
C VAL A 35 8.64 9.64 8.99
N ALA A 36 8.92 8.49 8.37
CA ALA A 36 10.27 7.93 8.33
C ALA A 36 11.27 8.84 7.61
N LEU A 37 10.85 9.46 6.48
CA LEU A 37 11.66 10.45 5.78
C LEU A 37 12.02 11.61 6.71
N LYS A 38 11.05 12.19 7.43
CA LYS A 38 11.30 13.29 8.39
C LYS A 38 12.29 12.89 9.48
N LEU A 39 12.18 11.66 9.98
CA LEU A 39 13.15 11.14 10.96
C LEU A 39 14.56 11.03 10.36
N VAL A 40 14.69 10.53 9.13
CA VAL A 40 15.98 10.45 8.42
C VAL A 40 16.60 11.82 8.23
N LEU A 41 15.81 12.82 7.84
CA LEU A 41 16.28 14.21 7.69
C LEU A 41 16.76 14.78 9.03
N ALA A 42 15.97 14.62 10.08
CA ALA A 42 16.33 15.10 11.42
C ALA A 42 17.63 14.47 11.95
N LEU A 43 17.81 13.16 11.76
CA LEU A 43 19.04 12.44 12.14
C LEU A 43 20.24 12.83 11.26
N GLY A 44 20.00 13.20 10.01
CA GLY A 44 21.03 13.65 9.08
C GLY A 44 21.59 15.02 9.39
N GLY A 45 20.77 15.88 9.98
CA GLY A 45 21.07 17.30 10.27
C GLY A 45 21.04 18.18 9.01
N GLU A 46 20.97 19.49 9.23
CA GLU A 46 20.78 20.51 8.18
C GLU A 46 21.77 20.39 7.01
N SER A 47 23.04 20.08 7.29
CA SER A 47 24.08 19.99 6.25
C SER A 47 23.86 18.85 5.24
N ARG A 48 23.03 17.86 5.55
CA ARG A 48 22.72 16.71 4.67
C ARG A 48 21.25 16.62 4.25
N GLU A 49 20.43 17.56 4.69
CA GLU A 49 18.99 17.51 4.50
C GLU A 49 18.61 17.36 3.03
N GLU A 50 19.12 18.24 2.15
CA GLU A 50 18.79 18.21 0.71
C GLU A 50 19.27 16.90 0.04
N ALA A 51 20.45 16.41 0.39
CA ALA A 51 20.99 15.17 -0.17
C ALA A 51 20.16 13.95 0.28
N LEU A 52 19.77 13.90 1.56
CA LEU A 52 18.93 12.83 2.09
C LEU A 52 17.50 12.92 1.55
N PHE A 53 16.95 14.13 1.43
CA PHE A 53 15.63 14.33 0.83
C PHE A 53 15.63 13.84 -0.62
N SER A 54 16.55 14.31 -1.44
CA SER A 54 16.68 13.89 -2.85
C SER A 54 16.83 12.38 -3.00
N ARG A 55 17.57 11.73 -2.11
CA ARG A 55 17.76 10.29 -2.13
C ARG A 55 16.50 9.51 -1.77
N TYR A 56 15.80 9.90 -0.70
CA TYR A 56 14.72 9.10 -0.14
C TYR A 56 13.30 9.57 -0.50
N CYS A 57 13.14 10.75 -1.09
CA CYS A 57 11.81 11.28 -1.47
C CYS A 57 11.06 10.35 -2.44
N THR A 58 11.77 9.61 -3.29
CA THR A 58 11.18 8.63 -4.21
C THR A 58 10.44 7.50 -3.47
N LEU A 59 11.05 6.91 -2.45
CA LEU A 59 10.41 5.87 -1.64
C LEU A 59 9.23 6.44 -0.83
N ALA A 60 9.40 7.63 -0.27
CA ALA A 60 8.33 8.32 0.44
C ALA A 60 7.17 8.70 -0.49
N ALA A 61 7.44 9.09 -1.73
CA ALA A 61 6.41 9.38 -2.73
C ALA A 61 5.60 8.12 -3.10
N ILE A 62 6.28 7.00 -3.33
CA ILE A 62 5.61 5.72 -3.65
C ILE A 62 4.65 5.33 -2.51
N GLY A 63 5.10 5.37 -1.26
CA GLY A 63 4.26 5.02 -0.13
C GLY A 63 3.13 6.03 0.11
N THR A 64 3.38 7.33 -0.03
CA THR A 64 2.36 8.38 0.09
C THR A 64 1.23 8.20 -0.92
N ILE A 65 1.57 7.84 -2.17
CA ILE A 65 0.59 7.55 -3.22
C ILE A 65 -0.14 6.22 -2.93
N ALA A 66 0.61 5.18 -2.54
CA ALA A 66 0.06 3.86 -2.26
C ALA A 66 -0.96 3.85 -1.11
N ASP A 67 -0.75 4.72 -0.13
CA ASP A 67 -1.60 4.88 1.06
C ASP A 67 -2.71 5.92 0.87
N VAL A 68 -2.83 6.46 -0.35
CA VAL A 68 -3.88 7.41 -0.77
C VAL A 68 -3.94 8.65 0.15
N MET A 69 -2.78 9.13 0.59
CA MET A 69 -2.71 10.31 1.47
C MET A 69 -3.15 11.59 0.74
N PRO A 70 -3.68 12.58 1.46
CA PRO A 70 -4.04 13.87 0.88
C PRO A 70 -2.88 14.53 0.14
N MET A 71 -3.08 14.87 -1.14
CA MET A 71 -2.06 15.46 -2.04
C MET A 71 -1.92 16.98 -1.83
N SER A 72 -1.76 17.42 -0.58
CA SER A 72 -1.59 18.81 -0.17
C SER A 72 -0.32 18.97 0.67
N GLY A 73 0.07 20.21 0.95
CA GLY A 73 1.19 20.53 1.83
C GLY A 73 2.46 19.75 1.50
N GLU A 74 3.06 19.13 2.51
CA GLU A 74 4.31 18.37 2.37
C GLU A 74 4.18 17.14 1.49
N ASN A 75 3.05 16.43 1.51
CA ASN A 75 2.83 15.28 0.64
C ASN A 75 2.95 15.65 -0.85
N ARG A 76 2.43 16.82 -1.24
CA ARG A 76 2.55 17.30 -2.62
C ARG A 76 4.02 17.55 -2.99
N ILE A 77 4.81 18.12 -2.09
CA ILE A 77 6.25 18.36 -2.31
C ILE A 77 7.00 17.03 -2.45
N ILE A 78 6.80 16.12 -1.50
CA ILE A 78 7.43 14.79 -1.49
C ILE A 78 7.10 14.03 -2.78
N VAL A 79 5.82 14.01 -3.16
CA VAL A 79 5.36 13.27 -4.34
C VAL A 79 5.88 13.90 -5.63
N SER A 80 5.82 15.24 -5.78
CA SER A 80 6.35 15.90 -6.97
C SER A 80 7.83 15.61 -7.18
N ARG A 81 8.65 15.83 -6.15
CA ARG A 81 10.10 15.59 -6.22
C ARG A 81 10.44 14.10 -6.38
N GLY A 82 9.73 13.24 -5.66
CA GLY A 82 9.95 11.80 -5.75
C GLY A 82 9.63 11.22 -7.13
N LEU A 83 8.59 11.71 -7.81
CA LEU A 83 8.26 11.30 -9.17
C LEU A 83 9.27 11.82 -10.20
N GLU A 84 9.79 13.05 -10.04
CA GLU A 84 10.85 13.58 -10.89
C GLU A 84 12.14 12.74 -10.83
N CYS A 85 12.47 12.21 -9.64
CA CYS A 85 13.69 11.45 -9.39
C CYS A 85 13.55 9.94 -9.56
N ILE A 86 12.35 9.40 -9.78
CA ILE A 86 12.07 7.97 -9.65
C ILE A 86 12.92 7.08 -10.57
N THR A 87 13.13 7.50 -11.82
CA THR A 87 13.94 6.76 -12.80
C THR A 87 15.44 7.01 -12.67
N GLN A 88 15.84 7.98 -11.84
CA GLN A 88 17.23 8.38 -11.62
C GLN A 88 17.72 8.01 -10.21
N SER A 89 16.85 7.37 -9.41
CA SER A 89 17.19 6.96 -8.04
C SER A 89 18.33 5.92 -8.04
N ASP A 90 19.07 5.83 -6.96
CA ASP A 90 20.13 4.84 -6.77
C ASP A 90 19.62 3.49 -6.21
N PHE A 91 18.30 3.31 -6.12
CA PHE A 91 17.71 2.07 -5.63
C PHE A 91 17.62 1.01 -6.73
N ILE A 92 18.59 0.08 -6.74
CA ILE A 92 18.69 -1.00 -7.74
C ILE A 92 17.42 -1.83 -7.80
N GLY A 93 16.84 -2.17 -6.64
CA GLY A 93 15.59 -2.93 -6.57
C GLY A 93 14.38 -2.19 -7.14
N LEU A 94 14.31 -0.87 -6.95
CA LEU A 94 13.25 -0.06 -7.56
C LEU A 94 13.37 -0.03 -9.08
N HIS A 95 14.61 0.13 -9.61
CA HIS A 95 14.86 0.09 -11.04
C HIS A 95 14.46 -1.27 -11.64
N ALA A 96 14.84 -2.37 -10.99
CA ALA A 96 14.45 -3.71 -11.42
C ALA A 96 12.93 -3.88 -11.47
N LEU A 97 12.21 -3.32 -10.49
CA LEU A 97 10.74 -3.37 -10.46
C LEU A 97 10.12 -2.49 -11.55
N LEU A 98 10.64 -1.29 -11.79
CA LEU A 98 10.19 -0.42 -12.88
C LEU A 98 10.41 -1.08 -14.24
N GLN A 99 11.55 -1.74 -14.45
CA GLN A 99 11.86 -2.47 -15.67
C GLN A 99 10.90 -3.65 -15.89
N GLU A 100 10.70 -4.49 -14.88
CA GLU A 100 9.78 -5.64 -14.95
C GLU A 100 8.32 -5.19 -15.12
N ALA A 101 7.96 -4.02 -14.63
CA ALA A 101 6.65 -3.41 -14.82
C ALA A 101 6.47 -2.69 -16.17
N GLY A 102 7.53 -2.59 -17.00
CA GLY A 102 7.51 -1.89 -18.28
C GLY A 102 7.34 -0.37 -18.17
N LEU A 103 7.95 0.22 -17.11
CA LEU A 103 7.81 1.65 -16.79
C LEU A 103 9.09 2.47 -16.99
N MET A 104 10.27 1.86 -17.22
CA MET A 104 11.56 2.57 -17.28
C MET A 104 11.62 3.67 -18.37
N ASP A 105 11.00 3.43 -19.50
CA ASP A 105 11.04 4.35 -20.66
C ASP A 105 9.82 5.30 -20.71
N LYS A 106 9.12 5.44 -19.60
CA LYS A 106 7.90 6.25 -19.51
C LYS A 106 8.02 7.35 -18.46
N ALA A 107 7.33 8.46 -18.71
CA ALA A 107 7.11 9.44 -17.65
C ALA A 107 6.26 8.79 -16.56
N ILE A 108 6.80 8.68 -15.33
CA ILE A 108 6.12 8.06 -14.20
C ILE A 108 5.23 9.10 -13.53
N THR A 109 3.94 8.84 -13.50
CA THR A 109 2.94 9.66 -12.82
C THR A 109 2.39 8.96 -11.57
N SER A 110 1.63 9.68 -10.76
CA SER A 110 0.94 9.09 -9.60
C SER A 110 0.02 7.93 -10.01
N VAL A 111 -0.55 7.95 -11.21
CA VAL A 111 -1.39 6.87 -11.74
C VAL A 111 -0.57 5.58 -11.93
N GLN A 112 0.62 5.65 -12.58
CA GLN A 112 1.46 4.48 -12.71
C GLN A 112 1.96 3.97 -11.35
N VAL A 113 2.29 4.85 -10.43
CA VAL A 113 2.68 4.43 -9.08
C VAL A 113 1.50 3.76 -8.39
N GLY A 114 0.32 4.38 -8.34
CA GLY A 114 -0.84 3.85 -7.60
C GLY A 114 -1.42 2.57 -8.19
N PHE A 115 -1.48 2.44 -9.53
CA PHE A 115 -2.14 1.31 -10.18
C PHE A 115 -1.21 0.26 -10.77
N VAL A 116 0.08 0.55 -10.91
CA VAL A 116 1.04 -0.41 -11.46
C VAL A 116 2.12 -0.78 -10.45
N LEU A 117 2.82 0.18 -9.87
CA LEU A 117 3.98 -0.08 -9.01
C LEU A 117 3.56 -0.53 -7.60
N ALA A 118 2.76 0.28 -6.90
CA ALA A 118 2.32 0.01 -5.54
C ALA A 118 1.57 -1.33 -5.38
N PRO A 119 0.68 -1.76 -6.31
CA PRO A 119 0.04 -3.06 -6.21
C PRO A 119 1.01 -4.24 -6.24
N ARG A 120 2.16 -4.14 -6.92
CA ARG A 120 3.19 -5.18 -6.93
C ARG A 120 3.91 -5.30 -5.59
N ILE A 121 4.24 -4.17 -4.97
CA ILE A 121 4.82 -4.11 -3.63
C ILE A 121 3.83 -4.64 -2.60
N ASN A 122 2.59 -4.15 -2.64
CA ASN A 122 1.54 -4.52 -1.69
C ASN A 122 1.10 -5.98 -1.82
N ALA A 123 1.21 -6.59 -3.02
CA ALA A 123 0.88 -7.99 -3.22
C ALA A 123 1.72 -8.92 -2.34
N ALA A 124 2.99 -8.60 -2.10
CA ALA A 124 3.84 -9.38 -1.21
C ALA A 124 3.25 -9.52 0.19
N GLY A 125 2.80 -8.42 0.80
CA GLY A 125 2.16 -8.46 2.12
C GLY A 125 0.81 -9.18 2.11
N ARG A 126 0.01 -9.01 1.07
CA ARG A 126 -1.29 -9.66 0.93
C ARG A 126 -1.19 -11.17 0.74
N MET A 127 -0.14 -11.63 0.07
CA MET A 127 0.12 -13.05 -0.20
C MET A 127 1.05 -13.72 0.83
N GLY A 128 1.33 -13.05 1.97
CA GLY A 128 2.12 -13.61 3.07
C GLY A 128 3.64 -13.63 2.84
N ALA A 129 4.15 -12.79 1.95
CA ALA A 129 5.57 -12.72 1.59
C ALA A 129 6.13 -11.28 1.69
N ALA A 130 5.71 -10.53 2.73
CA ALA A 130 6.04 -9.10 2.90
C ALA A 130 7.55 -8.80 2.86
N ASP A 131 8.37 -9.70 3.40
CA ASP A 131 9.83 -9.55 3.45
C ASP A 131 10.44 -9.40 2.05
N LYS A 132 9.88 -10.05 1.03
CA LYS A 132 10.38 -9.96 -0.35
C LYS A 132 10.32 -8.53 -0.91
N ALA A 133 9.34 -7.73 -0.51
CA ALA A 133 9.26 -6.35 -0.94
C ALA A 133 10.34 -5.49 -0.26
N ALA A 134 10.63 -5.73 1.01
CA ALA A 134 11.70 -5.07 1.72
C ALA A 134 13.08 -5.49 1.17
N ASP A 135 13.28 -6.80 0.96
CA ASP A 135 14.51 -7.35 0.38
C ASP A 135 14.80 -6.75 -1.00
N LEU A 136 13.78 -6.61 -1.84
CA LEU A 136 13.93 -5.95 -3.15
C LEU A 136 14.42 -4.51 -2.99
N LEU A 137 13.77 -3.70 -2.16
CA LEU A 137 14.12 -2.29 -2.01
C LEU A 137 15.48 -2.06 -1.34
N LEU A 138 15.94 -3.02 -0.55
CA LEU A 138 17.26 -3.00 0.10
C LEU A 138 18.36 -3.66 -0.75
N CYS A 139 18.00 -4.36 -1.82
CA CYS A 139 18.93 -5.13 -2.64
C CYS A 139 19.96 -4.24 -3.33
N GLN A 140 21.25 -4.67 -3.28
CA GLN A 140 22.36 -4.00 -3.92
C GLN A 140 22.94 -4.81 -5.10
N ASP A 141 22.47 -6.05 -5.31
CA ASP A 141 22.86 -6.90 -6.43
C ASP A 141 21.84 -6.82 -7.57
N PRO A 142 22.23 -6.42 -8.79
CA PRO A 142 21.30 -6.28 -9.91
C PRO A 142 20.62 -7.59 -10.34
N ALA A 143 21.34 -8.73 -10.26
CA ALA A 143 20.78 -10.01 -10.67
C ALA A 143 19.73 -10.51 -9.67
N GLU A 144 20.01 -10.35 -8.38
CA GLU A 144 19.08 -10.65 -7.30
C GLU A 144 17.87 -9.70 -7.32
N ALA A 145 18.08 -8.40 -7.53
CA ALA A 145 17.00 -7.43 -7.69
C ALA A 145 16.06 -7.80 -8.85
N ALA A 146 16.61 -8.19 -9.99
CA ALA A 146 15.81 -8.65 -11.12
C ALA A 146 15.01 -9.93 -10.79
N ARG A 147 15.58 -10.85 -10.01
CA ARG A 147 14.88 -12.07 -9.54
C ARG A 147 13.70 -11.70 -8.62
N LEU A 148 13.94 -10.87 -7.62
CA LEU A 148 12.94 -10.42 -6.66
C LEU A 148 11.82 -9.62 -7.34
N ALA A 149 12.15 -8.74 -8.29
CA ALA A 149 11.16 -7.98 -9.07
C ALA A 149 10.21 -8.91 -9.84
N ARG A 150 10.73 -9.96 -10.51
CA ARG A 150 9.90 -10.96 -11.17
C ARG A 150 8.98 -11.71 -10.19
N GLU A 151 9.48 -12.04 -9.00
CA GLU A 151 8.68 -12.68 -7.96
C GLU A 151 7.54 -11.79 -7.48
N LEU A 152 7.79 -10.50 -7.22
CA LEU A 152 6.73 -9.55 -6.84
C LEU A 152 5.68 -9.39 -7.96
N CYS A 153 6.12 -9.35 -9.21
CA CYS A 153 5.20 -9.32 -10.34
C CYS A 153 4.36 -10.62 -10.45
N ALA A 154 4.95 -11.77 -10.13
CA ALA A 154 4.23 -13.05 -10.10
C ALA A 154 3.21 -13.07 -8.96
N LEU A 155 3.58 -12.66 -7.75
CA LEU A 155 2.67 -12.53 -6.59
C LEU A 155 1.50 -11.58 -6.89
N ASN A 156 1.74 -10.49 -7.59
CA ASN A 156 0.66 -9.58 -7.98
C ASN A 156 -0.30 -10.22 -8.99
N ARG A 157 0.20 -11.00 -9.97
CA ARG A 157 -0.67 -11.77 -10.88
C ARG A 157 -1.50 -12.82 -10.14
N GLU A 158 -0.88 -13.54 -9.21
CA GLU A 158 -1.57 -14.50 -8.35
C GLU A 158 -2.67 -13.82 -7.52
N ARG A 159 -2.35 -12.72 -6.85
CA ARG A 159 -3.32 -11.92 -6.12
C ARG A 159 -4.50 -11.50 -7.00
N GLN A 160 -4.23 -11.04 -8.24
CA GLN A 160 -5.28 -10.66 -9.20
C GLN A 160 -6.16 -11.84 -9.60
N ALA A 161 -5.59 -13.02 -9.81
CA ALA A 161 -6.37 -14.23 -10.13
C ALA A 161 -7.27 -14.65 -8.96
N VAL A 162 -6.72 -14.62 -7.73
CA VAL A 162 -7.50 -14.88 -6.51
C VAL A 162 -8.62 -13.84 -6.33
N GLU A 163 -8.33 -12.56 -6.57
CA GLU A 163 -9.33 -11.49 -6.52
C GLU A 163 -10.49 -11.73 -7.49
N GLN A 164 -10.17 -12.11 -8.74
CA GLN A 164 -11.19 -12.38 -9.75
C GLN A 164 -12.07 -13.59 -9.35
N THR A 165 -11.46 -14.64 -8.82
CA THR A 165 -12.18 -15.82 -8.33
C THR A 165 -13.13 -15.45 -7.19
N ILE A 166 -12.65 -14.75 -6.17
CA ILE A 166 -13.48 -14.31 -5.03
C ILE A 166 -14.60 -13.39 -5.52
N TYR A 167 -14.30 -12.46 -6.42
CA TYR A 167 -15.29 -11.55 -6.97
C TYR A 167 -16.41 -12.29 -7.71
N ALA A 168 -16.08 -13.28 -8.55
CA ALA A 168 -17.06 -14.08 -9.27
C ALA A 168 -17.96 -14.86 -8.31
N GLN A 169 -17.39 -15.53 -7.30
CA GLN A 169 -18.14 -16.25 -6.27
C GLN A 169 -19.06 -15.31 -5.45
N ALA A 170 -18.56 -14.12 -5.13
CA ALA A 170 -19.35 -13.11 -4.41
C ALA A 170 -20.55 -12.62 -5.25
N VAL A 171 -20.36 -12.37 -6.54
CA VAL A 171 -21.45 -11.98 -7.45
C VAL A 171 -22.47 -13.11 -7.56
N GLU A 172 -22.05 -14.36 -7.70
CA GLU A 172 -22.94 -15.52 -7.70
C GLU A 172 -23.79 -15.58 -6.42
N GLN A 173 -23.20 -15.40 -5.25
CA GLN A 173 -23.96 -15.34 -3.99
C GLN A 173 -24.97 -14.19 -4.00
N ILE A 174 -24.60 -13.02 -4.53
CA ILE A 174 -25.49 -11.85 -4.62
C ILE A 174 -26.68 -12.13 -5.53
N ASP A 175 -26.47 -12.83 -6.64
CA ASP A 175 -27.55 -13.14 -7.61
C ASP A 175 -28.60 -14.08 -7.01
N HIS A 176 -28.25 -14.86 -5.99
CA HIS A 176 -29.19 -15.71 -5.23
C HIS A 176 -29.89 -14.97 -4.08
N LEU A 177 -29.52 -13.74 -3.75
CA LEU A 177 -30.19 -12.95 -2.71
C LEU A 177 -31.45 -12.26 -3.27
N PRO A 178 -32.52 -12.09 -2.47
CA PRO A 178 -33.71 -11.33 -2.87
C PRO A 178 -33.32 -9.91 -3.29
N LEU A 179 -33.86 -9.46 -4.45
CA LEU A 179 -33.52 -8.15 -5.04
C LEU A 179 -34.07 -6.96 -4.26
N GLN A 180 -35.01 -7.18 -3.35
CA GLN A 180 -35.74 -6.10 -2.65
C GLN A 180 -34.94 -5.68 -1.40
N GLU A 181 -34.57 -4.40 -1.35
CA GLU A 181 -34.02 -3.69 -0.19
C GLU A 181 -32.61 -4.17 0.32
N ARG A 182 -31.64 -4.17 -0.57
CA ARG A 182 -30.24 -4.43 -0.16
C ARG A 182 -29.64 -3.20 0.53
N SER A 183 -29.84 -3.07 1.82
CA SER A 183 -29.19 -2.03 2.62
C SER A 183 -27.71 -2.36 2.90
N ALA A 184 -27.31 -3.64 2.82
CA ALA A 184 -25.95 -4.11 2.95
C ALA A 184 -25.78 -5.49 2.28
N LEU A 185 -24.55 -5.80 1.84
CA LEU A 185 -24.15 -7.13 1.39
C LEU A 185 -23.35 -7.82 2.51
N VAL A 186 -23.79 -9.02 2.92
CA VAL A 186 -23.07 -9.86 3.86
C VAL A 186 -22.83 -11.20 3.19
N LEU A 187 -21.57 -11.43 2.81
CA LEU A 187 -21.15 -12.59 2.02
C LEU A 187 -20.08 -13.35 2.78
N ALA A 188 -20.09 -14.66 2.70
CA ALA A 188 -19.16 -15.49 3.44
C ALA A 188 -18.71 -16.72 2.65
N SER A 189 -17.48 -17.15 2.87
CA SER A 189 -16.94 -18.41 2.35
C SER A 189 -15.75 -18.87 3.19
N ASP A 190 -15.51 -20.15 3.25
CA ASP A 190 -14.34 -20.77 3.85
C ASP A 190 -13.13 -20.88 2.91
N THR A 191 -13.36 -20.63 1.61
CA THR A 191 -12.32 -20.74 0.56
C THR A 191 -11.66 -19.40 0.22
N TRP A 192 -12.15 -18.30 0.74
CA TRP A 192 -11.63 -16.97 0.39
C TRP A 192 -10.29 -16.67 1.05
N HIS A 193 -9.47 -15.84 0.38
CA HIS A 193 -8.16 -15.44 0.90
C HIS A 193 -8.25 -14.16 1.72
N GLN A 194 -7.81 -14.21 3.00
CA GLN A 194 -7.91 -13.08 3.94
C GLN A 194 -7.25 -11.79 3.43
N GLY A 195 -6.09 -11.87 2.77
CA GLY A 195 -5.37 -10.70 2.23
C GLY A 195 -6.06 -10.02 1.04
N VAL A 196 -7.09 -10.67 0.46
CA VAL A 196 -7.74 -10.23 -0.79
C VAL A 196 -9.20 -9.81 -0.59
N VAL A 197 -9.90 -10.37 0.38
CA VAL A 197 -11.34 -10.07 0.62
C VAL A 197 -11.63 -8.58 0.77
N GLY A 198 -10.72 -7.79 1.35
CA GLY A 198 -10.89 -6.35 1.50
C GLY A 198 -10.90 -5.59 0.16
N ILE A 199 -10.16 -6.08 -0.84
CA ILE A 199 -10.18 -5.48 -2.19
C ILE A 199 -11.53 -5.75 -2.85
N VAL A 200 -12.02 -6.99 -2.74
CA VAL A 200 -13.32 -7.39 -3.29
C VAL A 200 -14.45 -6.64 -2.59
N ALA A 201 -14.39 -6.46 -1.28
CA ALA A 201 -15.37 -5.68 -0.53
C ALA A 201 -15.48 -4.24 -1.07
N SER A 202 -14.35 -3.57 -1.36
CA SER A 202 -14.35 -2.23 -1.97
C SER A 202 -15.04 -2.22 -3.34
N ARG A 203 -14.68 -3.16 -4.21
CA ARG A 203 -15.29 -3.27 -5.55
C ARG A 203 -16.81 -3.53 -5.51
N LEU A 204 -17.27 -4.34 -4.55
CA LEU A 204 -18.69 -4.62 -4.39
C LEU A 204 -19.43 -3.39 -3.83
N SER A 205 -18.84 -2.72 -2.83
CA SER A 205 -19.40 -1.48 -2.27
C SER A 205 -19.58 -0.41 -3.35
N GLU A 206 -18.56 -0.19 -4.19
CA GLU A 206 -18.64 0.73 -5.33
C GLU A 206 -19.69 0.32 -6.36
N LYS A 207 -19.73 -0.96 -6.75
CA LYS A 207 -20.65 -1.46 -7.77
C LYS A 207 -22.10 -1.41 -7.34
N TYR A 208 -22.39 -1.79 -6.10
CA TYR A 208 -23.77 -1.93 -5.60
C TYR A 208 -24.21 -0.73 -4.74
N ALA A 209 -23.33 0.26 -4.52
CA ALA A 209 -23.58 1.47 -3.73
C ALA A 209 -24.16 1.18 -2.34
N CYS A 210 -23.64 0.14 -1.67
CA CYS A 210 -24.07 -0.25 -0.32
C CYS A 210 -22.89 -0.87 0.47
N PRO A 211 -22.93 -0.84 1.82
CA PRO A 211 -21.94 -1.47 2.66
C PRO A 211 -21.77 -2.96 2.32
N SER A 212 -20.53 -3.41 2.15
CA SER A 212 -20.21 -4.78 1.76
C SER A 212 -19.31 -5.43 2.78
N PHE A 213 -19.79 -6.52 3.40
CA PHE A 213 -19.09 -7.33 4.37
C PHE A 213 -18.66 -8.64 3.72
N MET A 214 -17.37 -8.89 3.63
CA MET A 214 -16.77 -10.12 3.10
C MET A 214 -16.16 -10.90 4.26
N ILE A 215 -16.66 -12.09 4.55
CA ILE A 215 -16.29 -12.88 5.73
C ILE A 215 -15.62 -14.19 5.29
N LEU A 216 -14.38 -14.39 5.71
CA LEU A 216 -13.70 -15.68 5.64
C LEU A 216 -14.12 -16.51 6.85
N LEU A 217 -14.73 -17.66 6.60
CA LEU A 217 -15.14 -18.60 7.64
C LEU A 217 -14.00 -19.57 7.98
N SER A 218 -13.76 -19.79 9.25
CA SER A 218 -13.00 -20.92 9.77
C SER A 218 -13.89 -21.74 10.72
N ALA A 219 -13.42 -22.90 11.19
CA ALA A 219 -14.24 -23.81 11.98
C ALA A 219 -14.91 -23.16 13.21
N THR A 220 -14.30 -22.12 13.80
CA THR A 220 -14.77 -21.50 15.04
C THR A 220 -14.90 -19.98 15.00
N VAL A 221 -14.33 -19.33 13.97
CA VAL A 221 -14.25 -17.85 13.89
C VAL A 221 -14.45 -17.38 12.45
N GLY A 222 -15.21 -16.31 12.27
CA GLY A 222 -15.25 -15.55 11.02
C GLY A 222 -14.34 -14.33 11.10
N LYS A 223 -13.47 -14.13 10.10
CA LYS A 223 -12.71 -12.89 9.92
C LYS A 223 -13.13 -12.22 8.63
N GLY A 224 -13.35 -10.92 8.65
CA GLY A 224 -13.83 -10.24 7.47
C GLY A 224 -13.26 -8.84 7.26
N SER A 225 -13.66 -8.26 6.14
CA SER A 225 -13.44 -6.86 5.80
C SER A 225 -14.77 -6.24 5.40
N CYS A 226 -15.00 -5.02 5.86
CA CYS A 226 -16.15 -4.22 5.46
C CYS A 226 -15.69 -2.98 4.71
N ARG A 227 -16.48 -2.57 3.72
CA ARG A 227 -16.34 -1.29 3.00
C ARG A 227 -17.73 -0.69 2.77
N SER A 228 -17.79 0.64 2.82
CA SER A 228 -19.00 1.42 2.58
C SER A 228 -18.70 2.65 1.74
#